data_4859f09cc1e1b72768227bb150fa643c
#
_entry.id   4859f09cc1e1b72768227bb150fa643c
#
_cell.length_a   1.000
_cell.length_b   1.000
_cell.length_c   1.000
_cell.angle_alpha   90.00
_cell.angle_beta   90.00
_cell.angle_gamma   90.00
#
_symmetry.space_group_name_H-M   'P 1'
#
loop_
_entity.id
_entity.type
_entity.pdbx_description
1 polymer ?
#
loop_
_entity_poly.entity_id
_entity_poly.type
_entity_poly.pdbx_seq_one_letter_code
_entity_poly.pdbx_strand_id
1 'polypeptide(L)'
;SFPSTGKWQIEWNITHGAITVSDYGDYQIQLTTDNSTYTQIASATTGATTAVRFSSAVASVIVDIIDVANYKIRFSVTQSDAGNKTYNFSTRQRTGMTFLKLGDT
;
A
#
# COMPACT_ATOMS: atom_id res chain seq x y z
N SER A 1 6.35 -13.04 -0.65
CA SER A 1 5.57 -13.93 -1.53
C SER A 1 4.38 -14.50 -0.78
N PHE A 2 3.40 -14.99 -1.52
CA PHE A 2 2.19 -15.56 -0.94
C PHE A 2 2.46 -17.00 -0.46
N PRO A 3 1.86 -17.39 0.67
CA PRO A 3 2.06 -18.74 1.20
C PRO A 3 1.32 -19.83 0.42
N SER A 4 0.28 -19.46 -0.34
CA SER A 4 -0.49 -20.41 -1.14
C SER A 4 -1.19 -19.69 -2.28
N THR A 5 -1.59 -20.45 -3.31
CA THR A 5 -2.48 -19.92 -4.35
C THR A 5 -3.87 -19.65 -3.77
N GLY A 6 -4.64 -18.83 -4.45
CA GLY A 6 -6.00 -18.47 -4.05
C GLY A 6 -6.33 -17.02 -4.34
N LYS A 7 -7.53 -16.63 -3.93
CA LYS A 7 -7.97 -15.24 -4.02
C LYS A 7 -7.64 -14.55 -2.72
N TRP A 8 -6.86 -13.48 -2.80
CA TRP A 8 -6.38 -12.74 -1.65
C TRP A 8 -6.84 -11.30 -1.71
N GLN A 9 -7.35 -10.81 -0.59
CA GLN A 9 -7.57 -9.39 -0.39
C GLN A 9 -6.31 -8.79 0.23
N ILE A 10 -5.82 -7.71 -0.39
CA ILE A 10 -4.67 -6.98 0.08
C ILE A 10 -5.16 -5.57 0.43
N GLU A 11 -4.90 -5.15 1.66
CA GLU A 11 -5.31 -3.86 2.16
C GLU A 11 -4.12 -3.13 2.77
N TRP A 12 -3.92 -1.89 2.38
CA TRP A 12 -2.86 -1.05 2.89
C TRP A 12 -3.45 0.18 3.56
N ASN A 13 -3.37 0.22 4.89
CA ASN A 13 -3.75 1.37 5.69
C ASN A 13 -2.55 2.29 5.85
N ILE A 14 -2.73 3.57 5.56
CA ILE A 14 -1.63 4.53 5.49
C ILE A 14 -1.95 5.73 6.39
N THR A 15 -0.96 6.15 7.18
CA THR A 15 -0.97 7.45 7.87
C THR A 15 0.18 8.27 7.31
N HIS A 16 -0.14 9.39 6.66
CA HIS A 16 0.81 10.28 6.00
C HIS A 16 0.96 11.58 6.79
N GLY A 17 2.20 12.03 6.97
CA GLY A 17 2.50 13.33 7.58
C GLY A 17 3.10 14.28 6.57
N ALA A 18 2.46 15.43 6.37
CA ALA A 18 2.91 16.47 5.46
C ALA A 18 3.67 17.55 6.24
N ILE A 19 4.70 18.14 5.63
CA ILE A 19 5.49 19.21 6.23
C ILE A 19 5.10 20.59 5.70
N THR A 20 4.43 20.66 4.55
CA THR A 20 3.92 21.92 4.00
C THR A 20 2.49 21.74 3.53
N VAL A 21 1.79 22.87 3.36
CA VAL A 21 0.44 22.90 2.78
C VAL A 21 0.47 22.31 1.37
N SER A 22 -0.51 21.49 1.06
CA SER A 22 -0.68 20.82 -0.24
C SER A 22 0.34 19.73 -0.56
N ASP A 23 1.18 19.33 0.39
CA ASP A 23 2.00 18.14 0.24
C ASP A 23 1.11 16.89 0.16
N TYR A 24 1.54 15.90 -0.63
CA TYR A 24 0.79 14.68 -0.82
C TYR A 24 1.69 13.46 -0.84
N GLY A 25 1.09 12.30 -0.61
CA GLY A 25 1.72 11.00 -0.84
C GLY A 25 0.83 10.16 -1.73
N ASP A 26 1.42 9.53 -2.75
CA ASP A 26 0.76 8.57 -3.62
C ASP A 26 1.27 7.18 -3.28
N TYR A 27 0.36 6.34 -2.82
CA TYR A 27 0.66 4.99 -2.31
C TYR A 27 0.08 3.97 -3.26
N GLN A 28 0.92 3.08 -3.77
CA GLN A 28 0.56 2.13 -4.81
C GLN A 28 0.78 0.70 -4.37
N ILE A 29 -0.18 -0.17 -4.70
CA ILE A 29 -0.01 -1.62 -4.63
C ILE A 29 0.31 -2.09 -6.04
N GLN A 30 1.43 -2.79 -6.21
CA GLN A 30 1.90 -3.27 -7.49
C GLN A 30 2.01 -4.78 -7.49
N LEU A 31 1.66 -5.40 -8.61
CA LEU A 31 1.69 -6.85 -8.79
C LEU A 31 2.66 -7.21 -9.91
N THR A 32 3.45 -8.26 -9.69
CA THR A 32 4.16 -8.95 -10.77
C THR A 32 3.59 -10.34 -10.95
N THR A 33 3.54 -10.80 -12.18
CA THR A 33 3.13 -12.16 -12.56
C THR A 33 4.29 -12.96 -13.15
N ASP A 34 5.43 -12.33 -13.37
CA ASP A 34 6.63 -12.93 -13.96
C ASP A 34 7.87 -12.77 -13.08
N ASN A 35 7.69 -12.30 -11.85
CA ASN A 35 8.76 -12.05 -10.87
C ASN A 35 9.77 -10.97 -11.33
N SER A 36 9.39 -10.11 -12.26
CA SER A 36 10.30 -9.09 -12.79
C SER A 36 9.61 -7.76 -13.08
N THR A 37 8.49 -7.76 -13.81
CA THR A 37 7.78 -6.54 -14.17
C THR A 37 6.59 -6.31 -13.25
N TYR A 38 6.55 -5.13 -12.60
CA TYR A 38 5.48 -4.75 -11.68
C TYR A 38 4.53 -3.77 -12.33
N THR A 39 3.23 -4.01 -12.13
CA THR A 39 2.14 -3.16 -12.62
C THR A 39 1.30 -2.69 -11.45
N GLN A 40 0.93 -1.42 -11.45
CA GLN A 40 0.05 -0.87 -10.42
C GLN A 40 -1.35 -1.48 -10.56
N ILE A 41 -1.88 -2.01 -9.46
CA ILE A 41 -3.22 -2.61 -9.42
C ILE A 41 -4.16 -1.88 -8.47
N ALA A 42 -3.63 -1.08 -7.56
CA ALA A 42 -4.42 -0.23 -6.67
C ALA A 42 -3.57 0.95 -6.21
N SER A 43 -4.24 2.05 -5.85
CA SER A 43 -3.54 3.21 -5.31
C SER A 43 -4.45 3.98 -4.37
N ALA A 44 -3.81 4.77 -3.49
CA ALA A 44 -4.49 5.76 -2.67
C ALA A 44 -3.59 6.99 -2.58
N THR A 45 -4.18 8.16 -2.72
CA THR A 45 -3.46 9.43 -2.59
C THR A 45 -4.00 10.16 -1.39
N THR A 46 -3.12 10.69 -0.56
CA THR A 46 -3.51 11.46 0.60
C THR A 46 -2.65 12.71 0.70
N GLY A 47 -3.19 13.76 1.28
CA GLY A 47 -2.52 15.03 1.43
C GLY A 47 -3.00 15.76 2.67
N ALA A 48 -2.51 16.98 2.85
CA ALA A 48 -2.91 17.83 3.95
C ALA A 48 -3.19 19.24 3.46
N THR A 49 -4.21 19.88 4.05
CA THR A 49 -4.54 21.27 3.78
C THR A 49 -3.78 22.23 4.69
N THR A 50 -3.14 21.70 5.73
CA THR A 50 -2.36 22.47 6.71
C THR A 50 -1.02 21.75 6.93
N ALA A 51 0.06 22.53 7.08
CA ALA A 51 1.39 21.97 7.32
C ALA A 51 1.43 21.14 8.61
N VAL A 52 2.29 20.11 8.63
CA VAL A 52 2.52 19.23 9.77
C VAL A 52 1.23 18.56 10.26
N ARG A 53 0.38 18.13 9.33
CA ARG A 53 -0.86 17.42 9.62
C ARG A 53 -0.75 15.96 9.21
N PHE A 54 -1.53 15.13 9.90
CA PHE A 54 -1.69 13.73 9.54
C PHE A 54 -2.94 13.54 8.70
N SER A 55 -2.83 12.66 7.72
CA SER A 55 -3.97 12.24 6.93
C SER A 55 -3.90 10.72 6.72
N SER A 56 -5.04 10.11 6.46
CA SER A 56 -5.13 8.66 6.33
C SER A 56 -5.71 8.28 4.98
N ALA A 57 -5.25 7.15 4.47
CA ALA A 57 -5.78 6.57 3.23
C ALA A 57 -5.75 5.06 3.32
N VAL A 58 -6.59 4.41 2.50
CA VAL A 58 -6.63 2.96 2.38
C VAL A 58 -6.60 2.60 0.91
N ALA A 59 -5.68 1.71 0.53
CA ALA A 59 -5.67 1.06 -0.77
C ALA A 59 -6.04 -0.41 -0.57
N SER A 60 -6.98 -0.91 -1.38
CA SER A 60 -7.48 -2.28 -1.25
C SER A 60 -7.71 -2.89 -2.62
N VAL A 61 -7.35 -4.16 -2.77
CA VAL A 61 -7.53 -4.91 -4.01
C VAL A 61 -7.65 -6.39 -3.72
N ILE A 62 -8.39 -7.10 -4.59
CA ILE A 62 -8.48 -8.55 -4.57
C ILE A 62 -7.74 -9.07 -5.79
N VAL A 63 -6.80 -10.01 -5.56
CA VAL A 63 -6.02 -10.64 -6.62
C VAL A 63 -6.16 -12.15 -6.55
N ASP A 64 -6.15 -12.80 -7.72
CA ASP A 64 -6.15 -14.24 -7.84
C ASP A 64 -4.71 -14.71 -8.08
N ILE A 65 -4.13 -15.35 -7.08
CA ILE A 65 -2.75 -15.82 -7.12
C ILE A 65 -2.73 -17.26 -7.61
N ILE A 66 -2.28 -17.46 -8.83
CA ILE A 66 -2.25 -18.79 -9.47
C ILE A 66 -0.86 -19.42 -9.47
N ASP A 67 0.17 -18.65 -9.10
CA ASP A 67 1.56 -19.12 -9.08
C ASP A 67 2.34 -18.35 -8.01
N VAL A 68 2.61 -19.01 -6.88
CA VAL A 68 3.30 -18.35 -5.75
C VAL A 68 4.77 -18.04 -6.05
N ALA A 69 5.38 -18.72 -7.02
CA ALA A 69 6.78 -18.48 -7.37
C ALA A 69 6.97 -17.17 -8.12
N ASN A 70 6.02 -16.80 -8.98
CA ASN A 70 6.14 -15.65 -9.87
C ASN A 70 5.23 -14.48 -9.50
N TYR A 71 4.16 -14.72 -8.73
CA TYR A 71 3.22 -13.67 -8.33
C TYR A 71 3.66 -13.06 -7.00
N LYS A 72 3.93 -11.75 -7.01
CA LYS A 72 4.38 -11.02 -5.82
C LYS A 72 3.75 -9.64 -5.78
N ILE A 73 3.63 -9.11 -4.58
CA ILE A 73 3.14 -7.76 -4.34
C ILE A 73 4.28 -6.87 -3.88
N ARG A 74 4.25 -5.64 -4.35
CA ARG A 74 5.16 -4.57 -3.90
C ARG A 74 4.35 -3.34 -3.53
N PHE A 75 4.72 -2.72 -2.43
CA PHE A 75 4.13 -1.46 -1.98
C PHE A 75 5.10 -0.33 -2.32
N SER A 76 4.59 0.71 -2.98
CA SER A 76 5.40 1.82 -3.47
C SER A 76 4.82 3.13 -2.99
N VAL A 77 5.69 4.08 -2.64
CA VAL A 77 5.30 5.41 -2.16
C VAL A 77 6.00 6.46 -3.01
N THR A 78 5.23 7.45 -3.47
CA THR A 78 5.74 8.68 -4.06
C THR A 78 5.23 9.84 -3.24
N GLN A 79 6.12 10.69 -2.75
CA GLN A 79 5.76 11.85 -1.93
C GLN A 79 6.20 13.13 -2.62
N SER A 80 5.37 14.19 -2.49
CA SER A 80 5.67 15.49 -3.07
C SER A 80 6.84 16.20 -2.40
N ASP A 81 7.17 15.80 -1.16
CA ASP A 81 8.29 16.37 -0.42
C ASP A 81 9.01 15.24 0.34
N ALA A 82 10.34 15.20 0.23
CA ALA A 82 11.17 14.18 0.86
C ALA A 82 11.08 14.18 2.39
N GLY A 83 10.67 15.30 3.00
CA GLY A 83 10.46 15.39 4.44
C GLY A 83 9.14 14.81 4.93
N ASN A 84 8.22 14.50 4.03
CA ASN A 84 6.96 13.84 4.40
C ASN A 84 7.23 12.43 4.92
N LYS A 85 6.38 11.96 5.81
CA LYS A 85 6.59 10.68 6.49
C LYS A 85 5.34 9.83 6.50
N THR A 86 5.56 8.52 6.52
CA THR A 86 4.53 7.53 6.82
C THR A 86 4.73 7.08 8.26
N TYR A 87 3.68 7.05 9.06
CA TYR A 87 3.77 6.89 10.50
C TYR A 87 3.18 5.59 11.00
N ASN A 88 3.82 5.08 12.07
CA ASN A 88 3.30 3.99 12.88
C ASN A 88 3.69 4.21 14.35
N PHE A 89 2.97 3.60 15.27
CA PHE A 89 3.29 3.68 16.70
C PHE A 89 3.69 2.32 17.25
N SER A 90 4.53 2.33 18.32
CA SER A 90 4.98 1.11 18.98
C SER A 90 3.85 0.34 19.67
N THR A 91 2.77 1.03 20.08
CA THR A 91 1.67 0.43 20.84
C THR A 91 0.42 0.17 19.99
N ARG A 92 0.38 0.67 18.76
CA ARG A 92 -0.75 0.48 17.86
C ARG A 92 -0.32 0.67 16.42
N GLN A 93 -1.00 0.00 15.51
CA GLN A 93 -0.75 0.13 14.09
C GLN A 93 -1.48 1.34 13.52
N ARG A 94 -0.76 2.29 12.91
CA ARG A 94 -1.31 3.41 12.15
C ARG A 94 -1.10 3.22 10.65
N THR A 95 -0.03 2.55 10.27
CA THR A 95 0.26 2.17 8.89
C THR A 95 0.55 0.68 8.88
N GLY A 96 -0.09 -0.06 8.00
CA GLY A 96 0.14 -1.49 7.91
C GLY A 96 -0.56 -2.12 6.73
N MET A 97 -0.19 -3.36 6.43
CA MET A 97 -0.71 -4.14 5.33
C MET A 97 -1.40 -5.38 5.87
N THR A 98 -2.55 -5.71 5.28
CA THR A 98 -3.30 -6.91 5.63
C THR A 98 -3.46 -7.78 4.40
N PHE A 99 -3.18 -9.07 4.55
CA PHE A 99 -3.39 -10.08 3.51
C PHE A 99 -4.38 -11.10 4.04
N LEU A 100 -5.52 -11.22 3.36
CA LEU A 100 -6.59 -12.14 3.77
C LEU A 100 -6.94 -13.05 2.59
N LYS A 101 -6.79 -14.36 2.79
CA LYS A 101 -7.21 -15.33 1.78
C LYS A 101 -8.73 -15.49 1.83
N LEU A 102 -9.38 -15.26 0.69
CA LEU A 102 -10.83 -15.31 0.57
C LEU A 102 -11.31 -16.68 0.08
N GLY A 103 -10.48 -17.41 -0.65
CA GLY A 103 -10.87 -18.71 -1.20
C GLY A 103 -9.83 -19.24 -2.17
N ASP A 104 -10.16 -20.34 -2.82
CA ASP A 104 -9.27 -20.95 -3.82
C ASP A 104 -9.38 -20.24 -5.16
N THR A 105 -8.35 -20.40 -5.97
CA THR A 105 -8.33 -19.83 -7.33
C THR A 105 -9.44 -20.40 -8.22
#